data_1c300cb8a2e3da82fe8249393d31c6e9
#
_entry.id   1c300cb8a2e3da82fe8249393d31c6e9
#
_cell.length_a   1.000
_cell.length_b   1.000
_cell.length_c   1.000
_cell.angle_alpha   90.00
_cell.angle_beta   90.00
_cell.angle_gamma   90.00
#
_symmetry.space_group_name_H-M   'P 1'
#
loop_
_entity.id
_entity.type
_entity.pdbx_description
1 polymer ?
#
loop_
_entity_poly.entity_id
_entity_poly.type
_entity_poly.pdbx_seq_one_letter_code
_entity_poly.pdbx_strand_id
1 'polypeptide(L)'
;LKLQDVSVANHTSESYIPPTLIDMLTSAVGLLLDALLAALKALTFGQVDLGLNLKGLLTLHKNNPSNLATGAFAGRIYGDTKVTDCEVADVSVSSVSRMTGGFVGYVEGATRYDAVSGIVGAFTNVLSKILNVIPFLGLGDLVDWLLSGTLGLNALIPVGYYNPVISNSSVNGFKKNVVIGNKDNPQAGGFVGAQIGAIIENSSVTSTNGFTVRATQYAGGFAGISRNGNVGGLLNSLGIDLLSALRPQSLIENSNLTVDGDGKVTVSATDYAGGFSGAMANAYAVNNTISATAAVSTDKSHAGGFTGFASVGWGLELGTDDATNASLLKQLTKAVAKLLSG
;
A
#
# COMPACT_ATOMS: atom_id res chain seq x y z
N LEU A 1 11.20 18.34 16.11
CA LEU A 1 10.95 17.49 17.28
C LEU A 1 12.12 16.54 17.48
N LYS A 2 12.63 16.44 18.72
CA LYS A 2 13.66 15.45 19.05
C LYS A 2 13.16 14.54 20.17
N LEU A 3 13.22 13.22 19.93
CA LEU A 3 12.92 12.18 20.89
C LEU A 3 14.22 11.40 21.18
N GLN A 4 14.54 11.17 22.43
CA GLN A 4 15.74 10.47 22.83
C GLN A 4 15.41 9.28 23.72
N ASP A 5 16.23 8.23 23.64
CA ASP A 5 16.09 6.98 24.39
C ASP A 5 14.73 6.30 24.11
N VAL A 6 14.42 6.17 22.81
CA VAL A 6 13.11 5.68 22.36
C VAL A 6 13.07 4.17 22.35
N SER A 7 12.12 3.62 23.08
CA SER A 7 11.84 2.17 23.07
C SER A 7 10.36 1.95 22.74
N VAL A 8 10.11 1.24 21.66
CA VAL A 8 8.74 0.93 21.20
C VAL A 8 8.59 -0.57 21.04
N ALA A 9 7.53 -1.11 21.61
CA ALA A 9 7.18 -2.52 21.45
C ALA A 9 5.72 -2.65 20.99
N ASN A 10 5.48 -3.53 20.03
CA ASN A 10 4.14 -3.87 19.58
C ASN A 10 3.99 -5.39 19.58
N HIS A 11 3.06 -5.87 20.39
CA HIS A 11 2.82 -7.29 20.63
C HIS A 11 1.56 -7.80 19.91
N THR A 12 0.89 -6.96 19.13
CA THR A 12 -0.29 -7.36 18.40
C THR A 12 0.00 -7.67 16.94
N SER A 13 -0.52 -8.78 16.47
CA SER A 13 -0.55 -9.16 15.06
C SER A 13 -1.90 -8.86 14.40
N GLU A 14 -2.88 -8.39 15.17
CA GLU A 14 -4.23 -8.09 14.72
C GLU A 14 -4.55 -6.61 14.94
N SER A 15 -5.26 -5.98 14.01
CA SER A 15 -5.76 -4.62 14.17
C SER A 15 -7.27 -4.59 14.17
N TYR A 16 -7.83 -3.80 15.07
CA TYR A 16 -9.21 -3.37 15.01
C TYR A 16 -9.27 -1.94 14.47
N ILE A 17 -9.79 -1.79 13.26
CA ILE A 17 -10.09 -0.48 12.70
C ILE A 17 -11.61 -0.31 12.77
N PRO A 18 -12.13 0.63 13.57
CA PRO A 18 -13.56 0.86 13.61
C PRO A 18 -14.07 1.28 12.24
N PRO A 19 -15.24 0.77 11.80
CA PRO A 19 -15.79 1.11 10.49
C PRO A 19 -16.12 2.60 10.45
N THR A 20 -15.69 3.27 9.40
CA THR A 20 -16.10 4.66 9.11
C THR A 20 -17.50 4.68 8.51
N LEU A 21 -18.13 5.86 8.45
CA LEU A 21 -19.43 6.05 7.78
C LEU A 21 -19.35 5.62 6.30
N ILE A 22 -18.23 5.95 5.62
CA ILE A 22 -17.97 5.55 4.23
C ILE A 22 -17.91 4.03 4.13
N ASP A 23 -17.30 3.37 5.07
CA ASP A 23 -17.24 1.92 5.11
C ASP A 23 -18.61 1.27 5.27
N MET A 24 -19.45 1.83 6.11
CA MET A 24 -20.83 1.33 6.30
C MET A 24 -21.64 1.49 5.01
N LEU A 25 -21.55 2.66 4.36
CA LEU A 25 -22.21 2.93 3.07
C LEU A 25 -21.71 2.00 1.97
N THR A 26 -20.40 1.83 1.85
CA THR A 26 -19.78 0.93 0.87
C THR A 26 -20.22 -0.52 1.08
N SER A 27 -20.33 -0.95 2.34
CA SER A 27 -20.82 -2.30 2.66
C SER A 27 -22.30 -2.47 2.33
N ALA A 28 -23.13 -1.46 2.57
CA ALA A 28 -24.55 -1.48 2.23
C ALA A 28 -24.76 -1.54 0.72
N VAL A 29 -24.01 -0.75 -0.04
CA VAL A 29 -24.01 -0.77 -1.52
C VAL A 29 -23.56 -2.13 -2.04
N GLY A 30 -22.49 -2.69 -1.49
CA GLY A 30 -22.00 -4.02 -1.87
C GLY A 30 -23.02 -5.13 -1.63
N LEU A 31 -23.73 -5.08 -0.49
CA LEU A 31 -24.82 -6.02 -0.20
C LEU A 31 -25.99 -5.90 -1.20
N LEU A 32 -26.36 -4.67 -1.55
CA LEU A 32 -27.42 -4.42 -2.52
C LEU A 32 -27.04 -4.96 -3.92
N LEU A 33 -25.82 -4.72 -4.35
CA LEU A 33 -25.32 -5.20 -5.64
C LEU A 33 -25.20 -6.73 -5.68
N ASP A 34 -24.76 -7.37 -4.60
CA ASP A 34 -24.73 -8.85 -4.51
C ASP A 34 -26.15 -9.43 -4.55
N ALA A 35 -27.12 -8.77 -3.90
CA ALA A 35 -28.54 -9.18 -3.95
C ALA A 35 -29.11 -9.03 -5.37
N LEU A 36 -28.76 -7.97 -6.10
CA LEU A 36 -29.16 -7.77 -7.49
C LEU A 36 -28.55 -8.83 -8.41
N LEU A 37 -27.28 -9.16 -8.22
CA LEU A 37 -26.60 -10.22 -8.99
C LEU A 37 -27.23 -11.60 -8.70
N ALA A 38 -27.59 -11.87 -7.45
CA ALA A 38 -28.30 -13.09 -7.09
C ALA A 38 -29.70 -13.15 -7.71
N ALA A 39 -30.43 -12.03 -7.74
CA ALA A 39 -31.74 -11.93 -8.40
C ALA A 39 -31.60 -12.14 -9.94
N LEU A 40 -30.60 -11.54 -10.57
CA LEU A 40 -30.30 -11.75 -11.99
C LEU A 40 -30.02 -13.21 -12.30
N LYS A 41 -29.19 -13.85 -11.48
CA LYS A 41 -28.90 -15.29 -11.61
C LYS A 41 -30.17 -16.12 -11.49
N ALA A 42 -31.05 -15.81 -10.55
CA ALA A 42 -32.32 -16.51 -10.35
C ALA A 42 -33.29 -16.30 -11.54
N LEU A 43 -33.44 -15.05 -12.00
CA LEU A 43 -34.32 -14.69 -13.14
C LEU A 43 -33.86 -15.31 -14.46
N THR A 44 -32.59 -15.52 -14.63
CA THR A 44 -32.01 -16.15 -15.84
C THR A 44 -31.82 -17.66 -15.70
N PHE A 45 -32.41 -18.27 -14.65
CA PHE A 45 -32.25 -19.70 -14.35
C PHE A 45 -30.79 -20.16 -14.30
N GLY A 46 -29.91 -19.27 -13.81
CA GLY A 46 -28.48 -19.53 -13.67
C GLY A 46 -27.65 -19.31 -14.94
N GLN A 47 -28.26 -18.91 -16.05
CA GLN A 47 -27.53 -18.67 -17.29
C GLN A 47 -26.61 -17.45 -17.20
N VAL A 48 -26.99 -16.44 -16.41
CA VAL A 48 -26.15 -15.28 -16.12
C VAL A 48 -25.63 -15.39 -14.68
N ASP A 49 -24.47 -15.99 -14.53
CA ASP A 49 -23.73 -16.02 -13.28
C ASP A 49 -22.39 -15.30 -13.48
N LEU A 50 -22.32 -14.06 -13.07
CA LEU A 50 -21.10 -13.27 -13.19
C LEU A 50 -20.02 -13.70 -12.20
N GLY A 51 -20.35 -14.49 -11.18
CA GLY A 51 -19.41 -14.95 -10.16
C GLY A 51 -18.74 -13.83 -9.36
N LEU A 52 -19.35 -12.65 -9.35
CA LEU A 52 -18.82 -11.47 -8.68
C LEU A 52 -19.30 -11.40 -7.24
N ASN A 53 -18.40 -11.21 -6.30
CA ASN A 53 -18.70 -10.88 -4.91
C ASN A 53 -18.36 -9.41 -4.68
N LEU A 54 -19.28 -8.52 -4.98
CA LEU A 54 -19.07 -7.07 -4.89
C LEU A 54 -18.96 -6.59 -3.43
N LYS A 55 -19.68 -7.24 -2.51
CA LYS A 55 -19.52 -6.96 -1.08
C LYS A 55 -18.10 -7.28 -0.60
N GLY A 56 -17.58 -8.45 -0.93
CA GLY A 56 -16.22 -8.86 -0.60
C GLY A 56 -15.20 -7.87 -1.17
N LEU A 57 -15.45 -7.39 -2.37
CA LEU A 57 -14.61 -6.44 -3.09
C LEU A 57 -14.60 -5.06 -2.41
N LEU A 58 -15.75 -4.56 -2.04
CA LEU A 58 -15.90 -3.25 -1.38
C LEU A 58 -15.43 -3.28 0.09
N THR A 59 -15.39 -4.46 0.72
CA THR A 59 -14.95 -4.63 2.11
C THR A 59 -13.48 -5.01 2.25
N LEU A 60 -12.76 -5.27 1.15
CA LEU A 60 -11.36 -5.70 1.15
C LEU A 60 -10.39 -4.74 1.87
N HIS A 61 -10.74 -3.47 2.02
CA HIS A 61 -9.93 -2.51 2.75
C HIS A 61 -10.06 -2.56 4.29
N LYS A 62 -11.06 -3.28 4.82
CA LYS A 62 -11.46 -3.10 6.22
C LYS A 62 -10.67 -3.88 7.25
N ASN A 63 -10.27 -5.08 6.92
CA ASN A 63 -9.64 -6.01 7.85
C ASN A 63 -8.28 -6.48 7.37
N ASN A 64 -7.61 -5.66 6.56
CA ASN A 64 -6.30 -6.02 6.09
C ASN A 64 -5.30 -5.85 7.24
N PRO A 65 -4.83 -6.94 7.87
CA PRO A 65 -3.76 -6.87 8.86
C PRO A 65 -2.46 -6.30 8.26
N SER A 66 -2.45 -6.07 6.93
CA SER A 66 -1.36 -5.44 6.21
C SER A 66 -0.99 -4.04 6.72
N ASN A 67 -1.89 -3.35 7.41
CA ASN A 67 -1.67 -1.99 7.89
C ASN A 67 -1.10 -1.90 9.31
N LEU A 68 -0.84 -3.02 9.96
CA LEU A 68 -0.17 -3.03 11.26
C LEU A 68 1.29 -2.64 11.12
N ALA A 69 1.66 -1.57 11.78
CA ALA A 69 2.97 -0.99 11.64
C ALA A 69 3.53 -0.46 12.96
N THR A 70 4.84 -0.50 13.11
CA THR A 70 5.56 -0.03 14.29
C THR A 70 6.78 0.77 13.89
N GLY A 71 6.95 1.94 14.47
CA GLY A 71 8.13 2.79 14.30
C GLY A 71 8.38 3.63 15.54
N ALA A 72 9.60 4.11 15.73
CA ALA A 72 9.96 4.90 16.91
C ALA A 72 9.31 6.28 16.93
N PHE A 73 9.14 6.91 15.77
CA PHE A 73 8.43 8.19 15.62
C PHE A 73 6.92 7.96 15.45
N ALA A 74 6.54 7.09 14.52
CA ALA A 74 5.14 6.78 14.26
C ALA A 74 4.97 5.33 13.77
N GLY A 75 3.91 4.68 14.19
CA GLY A 75 3.52 3.40 13.60
C GLY A 75 3.08 3.59 12.14
N ARG A 76 2.17 4.55 11.88
CA ARG A 76 1.66 4.85 10.54
C ARG A 76 1.55 6.36 10.31
N ILE A 77 1.93 6.80 9.12
CA ILE A 77 1.70 8.14 8.58
C ILE A 77 0.83 7.99 7.34
N TYR A 78 -0.25 8.76 7.25
CA TYR A 78 -1.25 8.59 6.20
C TYR A 78 -1.74 9.93 5.64
N GLY A 79 -2.02 9.95 4.33
CA GLY A 79 -2.68 11.05 3.66
C GLY A 79 -1.77 12.27 3.43
N ASP A 80 -2.32 13.47 3.53
CA ASP A 80 -1.60 14.75 3.34
C ASP A 80 -0.86 15.16 4.61
N THR A 81 0.05 14.32 5.07
CA THR A 81 0.82 14.55 6.30
C THR A 81 2.22 15.00 5.96
N LYS A 82 2.70 16.04 6.64
CA LYS A 82 4.08 16.51 6.56
C LYS A 82 4.79 16.34 7.89
N VAL A 83 5.93 15.66 7.85
CA VAL A 83 6.84 15.46 8.98
C VAL A 83 8.17 16.07 8.61
N THR A 84 8.57 17.12 9.32
CA THR A 84 9.77 17.90 9.00
C THR A 84 10.60 18.12 10.25
N ASP A 85 11.93 18.05 10.09
CA ASP A 85 12.91 18.34 11.14
C ASP A 85 12.67 17.52 12.42
N CYS A 86 12.43 16.20 12.26
CA CYS A 86 12.18 15.29 13.36
C CYS A 86 13.35 14.31 13.54
N GLU A 87 13.76 14.12 14.78
CA GLU A 87 14.82 13.20 15.14
C GLU A 87 14.34 12.20 16.19
N VAL A 88 14.67 10.92 16.00
CA VAL A 88 14.59 9.90 17.03
C VAL A 88 16.00 9.36 17.29
N ALA A 89 16.40 9.29 18.56
CA ALA A 89 17.75 8.88 18.94
C ALA A 89 17.73 7.71 19.91
N ASP A 90 18.80 6.92 19.88
CA ASP A 90 18.99 5.73 20.75
C ASP A 90 17.80 4.77 20.67
N VAL A 91 17.47 4.38 19.45
CA VAL A 91 16.21 3.70 19.11
C VAL A 91 16.28 2.19 19.38
N SER A 92 15.22 1.66 19.95
CA SER A 92 14.92 0.22 20.00
C SER A 92 13.47 0.00 19.56
N VAL A 93 13.26 -0.80 18.52
CA VAL A 93 11.93 -1.15 18.01
C VAL A 93 11.80 -2.67 18.02
N SER A 94 10.83 -3.18 18.76
CA SER A 94 10.48 -4.61 18.79
C SER A 94 9.02 -4.77 18.36
N SER A 95 8.76 -5.61 17.37
CA SER A 95 7.42 -5.70 16.82
C SER A 95 7.11 -7.05 16.20
N VAL A 96 5.88 -7.50 16.37
CA VAL A 96 5.25 -8.60 15.61
C VAL A 96 4.34 -8.08 14.49
N SER A 97 4.28 -6.76 14.30
CA SER A 97 3.46 -6.14 13.24
C SER A 97 4.06 -6.37 11.85
N ARG A 98 3.24 -6.25 10.83
CA ARG A 98 3.65 -6.54 9.45
C ARG A 98 4.73 -5.61 8.90
N MET A 99 4.73 -4.35 9.32
CA MET A 99 5.68 -3.35 8.88
C MET A 99 6.41 -2.74 10.07
N THR A 100 7.72 -2.78 10.04
CA THR A 100 8.55 -2.26 11.13
C THR A 100 9.62 -1.34 10.59
N GLY A 101 9.72 -0.14 11.13
CA GLY A 101 10.75 0.83 10.77
C GLY A 101 11.43 1.45 11.98
N GLY A 102 12.68 1.84 11.83
CA GLY A 102 13.40 2.56 12.88
C GLY A 102 12.79 3.93 13.17
N PHE A 103 12.31 4.63 12.14
CA PHE A 103 11.59 5.90 12.28
C PHE A 103 10.08 5.67 12.18
N VAL A 104 9.61 5.11 11.07
CA VAL A 104 8.19 4.90 10.82
C VAL A 104 7.93 3.50 10.26
N GLY A 105 6.90 2.82 10.76
CA GLY A 105 6.53 1.49 10.27
C GLY A 105 5.94 1.53 8.87
N TYR A 106 4.97 2.44 8.64
CA TYR A 106 4.23 2.52 7.38
C TYR A 106 3.90 3.95 6.99
N VAL A 107 4.23 4.33 5.77
CA VAL A 107 3.87 5.62 5.19
C VAL A 107 3.06 5.39 3.93
N GLU A 108 1.85 5.93 3.89
CA GLU A 108 0.95 5.75 2.75
C GLU A 108 0.23 7.04 2.41
N GLY A 109 0.22 7.36 1.13
CA GLY A 109 -0.59 8.45 0.61
C GLY A 109 -2.09 8.13 0.62
N ALA A 110 -2.90 9.12 0.35
CA ALA A 110 -4.34 9.00 0.29
C ALA A 110 -4.88 9.41 -1.08
N THR A 111 -5.86 8.67 -1.55
CA THR A 111 -6.61 9.05 -2.74
C THR A 111 -7.42 10.32 -2.45
N ARG A 112 -7.31 11.30 -3.33
CA ARG A 112 -8.13 12.50 -3.30
C ARG A 112 -9.39 12.29 -4.12
N TYR A 113 -10.53 12.53 -3.51
CA TYR A 113 -11.85 12.48 -4.13
C TYR A 113 -12.42 13.88 -4.15
N ASP A 114 -12.44 14.50 -5.33
CA ASP A 114 -13.14 15.78 -5.54
C ASP A 114 -14.36 15.54 -6.43
N ALA A 115 -15.43 16.26 -6.16
CA ALA A 115 -16.63 16.23 -6.97
C ALA A 115 -16.40 16.98 -8.30
N VAL A 116 -15.74 16.33 -9.26
CA VAL A 116 -15.56 16.87 -10.62
C VAL A 116 -16.65 16.30 -11.50
N SER A 117 -17.75 17.04 -11.66
CA SER A 117 -18.97 16.62 -12.34
C SER A 117 -18.78 16.14 -13.80
N GLY A 118 -17.78 16.66 -14.52
CA GLY A 118 -17.58 16.34 -15.92
C GLY A 118 -17.01 14.95 -16.22
N ILE A 119 -15.97 14.54 -15.49
CA ILE A 119 -15.33 13.21 -15.68
C ILE A 119 -16.24 12.12 -15.13
N VAL A 120 -16.91 12.40 -14.02
CA VAL A 120 -17.89 11.49 -13.41
C VAL A 120 -19.04 11.24 -14.36
N GLY A 121 -19.61 12.31 -14.95
CA GLY A 121 -20.71 12.18 -15.90
C GLY A 121 -20.35 11.39 -17.17
N ALA A 122 -19.16 11.57 -17.71
CA ALA A 122 -18.68 10.79 -18.86
C ALA A 122 -18.53 9.31 -18.52
N PHE A 123 -17.97 8.99 -17.35
CA PHE A 123 -17.79 7.62 -16.89
C PHE A 123 -19.11 6.92 -16.56
N THR A 124 -19.99 7.61 -15.85
CA THR A 124 -21.35 7.12 -15.52
C THR A 124 -22.12 6.78 -16.80
N ASN A 125 -22.04 7.64 -17.82
CA ASN A 125 -22.65 7.39 -19.12
C ASN A 125 -22.11 6.14 -19.85
N VAL A 126 -20.81 5.86 -19.73
CA VAL A 126 -20.22 4.65 -20.33
C VAL A 126 -20.67 3.41 -19.56
N LEU A 127 -20.61 3.44 -18.24
CA LEU A 127 -20.99 2.32 -17.39
C LEU A 127 -22.49 2.01 -17.51
N SER A 128 -23.34 3.03 -17.51
CA SER A 128 -24.78 2.88 -17.65
C SER A 128 -25.14 2.30 -19.01
N LYS A 129 -24.48 2.71 -20.09
CA LYS A 129 -24.67 2.14 -21.43
C LYS A 129 -24.28 0.66 -21.49
N ILE A 130 -23.17 0.27 -20.83
CA ILE A 130 -22.74 -1.13 -20.76
C ILE A 130 -23.78 -1.98 -19.99
N LEU A 131 -24.30 -1.47 -18.89
CA LEU A 131 -25.26 -2.19 -18.03
C LEU A 131 -26.69 -2.18 -18.60
N ASN A 132 -27.05 -1.20 -19.42
CA ASN A 132 -28.32 -1.15 -20.14
C ASN A 132 -28.37 -2.08 -21.36
N VAL A 133 -27.26 -2.73 -21.73
CA VAL A 133 -27.27 -3.83 -22.75
C VAL A 133 -28.08 -5.04 -22.23
N ILE A 134 -28.35 -5.13 -20.93
CA ILE A 134 -29.23 -6.15 -20.36
C ILE A 134 -30.67 -5.58 -20.29
N PRO A 135 -31.53 -5.87 -21.27
CA PRO A 135 -32.73 -5.04 -21.54
C PRO A 135 -33.85 -5.14 -20.50
N PHE A 136 -33.74 -5.98 -19.50
CA PHE A 136 -34.85 -6.23 -18.56
C PHE A 136 -34.66 -5.69 -17.16
N LEU A 137 -33.52 -5.11 -16.82
CA LEU A 137 -33.19 -4.85 -15.41
C LEU A 137 -32.95 -3.37 -15.07
N GLY A 138 -32.82 -2.48 -16.06
CA GLY A 138 -32.54 -1.07 -15.80
C GLY A 138 -31.30 -0.83 -14.91
N LEU A 139 -30.34 -1.76 -14.95
CA LEU A 139 -29.15 -1.69 -14.08
C LEU A 139 -28.31 -0.44 -14.38
N GLY A 140 -28.34 0.03 -15.62
CA GLY A 140 -27.70 1.28 -16.01
C GLY A 140 -28.32 2.48 -15.32
N ASP A 141 -29.63 2.56 -15.28
CA ASP A 141 -30.37 3.64 -14.63
C ASP A 141 -30.18 3.61 -13.10
N LEU A 142 -30.07 2.40 -12.51
CA LEU A 142 -29.74 2.24 -11.11
C LEU A 142 -28.32 2.72 -10.79
N VAL A 143 -27.36 2.41 -11.65
CA VAL A 143 -25.98 2.87 -11.52
C VAL A 143 -25.89 4.38 -11.72
N ASP A 144 -26.60 4.93 -12.68
CA ASP A 144 -26.72 6.38 -12.87
C ASP A 144 -27.32 7.05 -11.63
N TRP A 145 -28.37 6.48 -11.07
CA TRP A 145 -28.96 6.98 -9.84
C TRP A 145 -28.02 6.88 -8.65
N LEU A 146 -27.29 5.75 -8.50
CA LEU A 146 -26.32 5.54 -7.43
C LEU A 146 -25.11 6.46 -7.55
N LEU A 147 -24.63 6.72 -8.76
CA LEU A 147 -23.41 7.49 -9.00
C LEU A 147 -23.68 8.99 -9.16
N SER A 148 -24.81 9.39 -9.70
CA SER A 148 -25.20 10.80 -9.92
C SER A 148 -26.13 11.36 -8.86
N GLY A 149 -26.74 10.50 -8.07
CA GLY A 149 -27.77 10.89 -7.13
C GLY A 149 -27.29 11.52 -5.84
N THR A 150 -28.25 11.87 -5.01
CA THR A 150 -28.16 12.57 -3.73
C THR A 150 -27.21 11.95 -2.67
N LEU A 151 -26.68 10.75 -2.92
CA LEU A 151 -25.79 10.06 -1.99
C LEU A 151 -24.31 10.48 -2.11
N GLY A 152 -23.96 11.37 -3.05
CA GLY A 152 -22.60 11.88 -3.18
C GLY A 152 -21.56 10.81 -3.58
N LEU A 153 -21.98 9.72 -4.26
CA LEU A 153 -21.10 8.67 -4.76
C LEU A 153 -20.11 9.18 -5.82
N ASN A 154 -20.28 10.40 -6.30
CA ASN A 154 -19.28 11.16 -7.06
C ASN A 154 -17.93 11.22 -6.32
N ALA A 155 -17.92 11.08 -4.99
CA ALA A 155 -16.74 10.97 -4.16
C ALA A 155 -15.98 9.63 -4.32
N LEU A 156 -16.50 8.66 -5.07
CA LEU A 156 -15.83 7.37 -5.29
C LEU A 156 -14.87 7.35 -6.48
N ILE A 157 -14.86 8.43 -7.30
CA ILE A 157 -13.94 8.54 -8.42
C ILE A 157 -12.72 9.36 -7.99
N PRO A 158 -11.54 8.75 -7.95
CA PRO A 158 -10.35 9.47 -7.55
C PRO A 158 -9.95 10.49 -8.63
N VAL A 159 -9.69 11.72 -8.22
CA VAL A 159 -9.23 12.82 -9.09
C VAL A 159 -7.78 13.20 -8.81
N GLY A 160 -7.16 12.63 -7.81
CA GLY A 160 -5.79 12.91 -7.44
C GLY A 160 -5.34 12.09 -6.24
N TYR A 161 -4.18 12.46 -5.72
CA TYR A 161 -3.55 11.75 -4.63
C TYR A 161 -2.81 12.72 -3.70
N TYR A 162 -2.85 12.45 -2.43
CA TYR A 162 -2.06 13.14 -1.43
C TYR A 162 -0.84 12.30 -1.08
N ASN A 163 0.35 12.87 -1.28
CA ASN A 163 1.61 12.24 -0.92
C ASN A 163 2.06 12.74 0.45
N PRO A 164 2.17 11.89 1.47
CA PRO A 164 2.84 12.29 2.70
C PRO A 164 4.31 12.59 2.42
N VAL A 165 4.84 13.60 3.10
CA VAL A 165 6.22 14.01 2.95
C VAL A 165 6.92 13.89 4.30
N ILE A 166 8.04 13.19 4.33
CA ILE A 166 8.97 13.17 5.46
C ILE A 166 10.26 13.81 4.99
N SER A 167 10.62 14.95 5.58
CA SER A 167 11.80 15.70 5.19
C SER A 167 12.70 16.04 6.38
N ASN A 168 14.02 16.14 6.12
CA ASN A 168 15.02 16.53 7.12
C ASN A 168 14.90 15.74 8.43
N SER A 169 14.53 14.46 8.36
CA SER A 169 14.23 13.66 9.54
C SER A 169 15.24 12.52 9.71
N SER A 170 15.50 12.11 10.95
CA SER A 170 16.59 11.17 11.19
C SER A 170 16.30 10.15 12.29
N VAL A 171 16.92 8.99 12.10
CA VAL A 171 17.22 8.03 13.17
C VAL A 171 18.69 8.22 13.54
N ASN A 172 18.95 8.74 14.75
CA ASN A 172 20.29 9.03 15.24
C ASN A 172 20.70 8.02 16.32
N GLY A 173 21.18 6.87 15.87
CA GLY A 173 21.62 5.79 16.72
C GLY A 173 20.56 4.76 17.03
N PHE A 174 21.03 3.54 17.13
CA PHE A 174 20.27 2.41 17.64
C PHE A 174 20.90 1.92 18.95
N LYS A 175 20.07 1.41 19.85
CA LYS A 175 20.57 0.68 21.02
C LYS A 175 21.40 -0.52 20.57
N LYS A 176 22.35 -0.91 21.39
CA LYS A 176 23.24 -2.03 21.07
C LYS A 176 22.43 -3.31 20.80
N ASN A 177 22.81 -4.02 19.74
CA ASN A 177 22.18 -5.29 19.31
C ASN A 177 20.71 -5.17 18.91
N VAL A 178 20.25 -4.01 18.46
CA VAL A 178 18.89 -3.85 17.96
C VAL A 178 18.65 -4.69 16.71
N VAL A 179 17.51 -5.35 16.69
CA VAL A 179 16.96 -6.04 15.53
C VAL A 179 15.62 -5.39 15.18
N ILE A 180 15.57 -4.76 14.01
CA ILE A 180 14.35 -4.13 13.47
C ILE A 180 13.62 -5.18 12.66
N GLY A 181 12.38 -5.44 13.03
CA GLY A 181 11.60 -6.53 12.47
C GLY A 181 12.06 -7.90 12.98
N ASN A 182 11.49 -8.94 12.44
CA ASN A 182 11.83 -10.34 12.72
C ASN A 182 11.53 -11.22 11.50
N LYS A 183 11.77 -12.52 11.61
CA LYS A 183 11.51 -13.48 10.53
C LYS A 183 10.03 -13.62 10.12
N ASP A 184 9.11 -13.14 10.94
CA ASP A 184 7.66 -13.23 10.70
C ASP A 184 7.07 -11.92 10.17
N ASN A 185 7.83 -10.80 10.25
CA ASN A 185 7.43 -9.52 9.69
C ASN A 185 7.63 -9.53 8.17
N PRO A 186 6.60 -9.24 7.37
CA PRO A 186 6.76 -9.13 5.93
C PRO A 186 7.75 -8.05 5.50
N GLN A 187 7.78 -6.91 6.19
CA GLN A 187 8.53 -5.73 5.74
C GLN A 187 9.25 -5.05 6.91
N ALA A 188 10.55 -4.79 6.75
CA ALA A 188 11.33 -4.08 7.75
C ALA A 188 12.39 -3.18 7.11
N GLY A 189 12.60 -2.01 7.71
CA GLY A 189 13.64 -1.05 7.28
C GLY A 189 14.21 -0.24 8.44
N GLY A 190 15.45 0.20 8.29
CA GLY A 190 16.12 1.02 9.29
C GLY A 190 15.47 2.38 9.52
N PHE A 191 14.86 2.95 8.49
CA PHE A 191 14.06 4.18 8.57
C PHE A 191 12.57 3.87 8.42
N VAL A 192 12.17 3.24 7.33
CA VAL A 192 10.77 2.96 7.00
C VAL A 192 10.55 1.48 6.67
N GLY A 193 9.54 0.86 7.29
CA GLY A 193 9.16 -0.51 6.98
C GLY A 193 8.54 -0.63 5.58
N ALA A 194 7.54 0.19 5.28
CA ALA A 194 6.93 0.29 3.96
C ALA A 194 6.57 1.73 3.61
N GLN A 195 6.84 2.11 2.37
CA GLN A 195 6.53 3.40 1.78
C GLN A 195 5.70 3.21 0.52
N ILE A 196 4.51 3.81 0.49
CA ILE A 196 3.55 3.65 -0.60
C ILE A 196 3.04 5.01 -1.05
N GLY A 197 3.44 5.46 -2.24
CA GLY A 197 3.04 6.76 -2.78
C GLY A 197 3.42 7.92 -1.88
N ALA A 198 4.60 7.90 -1.30
CA ALA A 198 5.09 8.89 -0.34
C ALA A 198 6.45 9.45 -0.77
N ILE A 199 6.83 10.56 -0.19
CA ILE A 199 8.12 11.23 -0.43
C ILE A 199 8.92 11.23 0.87
N ILE A 200 10.15 10.73 0.79
CA ILE A 200 11.15 10.82 1.87
C ILE A 200 12.35 11.54 1.28
N GLU A 201 12.72 12.66 1.87
CA GLU A 201 13.79 13.50 1.36
C GLU A 201 14.71 14.01 2.48
N ASN A 202 16.00 14.19 2.16
CA ASN A 202 17.00 14.74 3.06
C ASN A 202 16.98 14.06 4.45
N SER A 203 16.72 12.76 4.48
CA SER A 203 16.51 12.02 5.71
C SER A 203 17.64 11.01 5.94
N SER A 204 17.89 10.61 7.18
CA SER A 204 19.05 9.78 7.47
C SER A 204 18.82 8.72 8.53
N VAL A 205 19.60 7.66 8.42
CA VAL A 205 19.84 6.69 9.47
C VAL A 205 21.33 6.73 9.79
N THR A 206 21.67 7.04 11.03
CA THR A 206 23.05 7.00 11.51
C THR A 206 23.18 6.07 12.69
N SER A 207 24.29 5.38 12.81
CA SER A 207 24.58 4.52 13.96
C SER A 207 26.07 4.28 14.13
N THR A 208 26.55 4.23 15.36
CA THR A 208 27.91 3.81 15.70
C THR A 208 27.96 2.33 16.05
N ASN A 209 26.86 1.77 16.56
CA ASN A 209 26.82 0.37 17.01
C ASN A 209 26.45 -0.62 15.91
N GLY A 210 26.07 -0.14 14.72
CA GLY A 210 25.42 -0.95 13.73
C GLY A 210 24.01 -1.42 14.18
N PHE A 211 23.33 -2.15 13.32
CA PHE A 211 22.01 -2.70 13.61
C PHE A 211 21.67 -3.84 12.65
N THR A 212 20.64 -4.60 13.01
CA THR A 212 20.14 -5.70 12.18
C THR A 212 18.72 -5.38 11.71
N VAL A 213 18.42 -5.67 10.43
CA VAL A 213 17.07 -5.63 9.86
C VAL A 213 16.69 -7.03 9.39
N ARG A 214 15.54 -7.50 9.81
CA ARG A 214 15.03 -8.83 9.42
C ARG A 214 13.58 -8.76 8.98
N ALA A 215 13.27 -9.44 7.87
CA ALA A 215 11.90 -9.58 7.38
C ALA A 215 11.67 -10.92 6.68
N THR A 216 10.42 -11.28 6.45
CA THR A 216 10.08 -12.42 5.59
C THR A 216 10.22 -12.02 4.13
N GLN A 217 9.60 -10.91 3.73
CA GLN A 217 9.53 -10.52 2.32
C GLN A 217 10.58 -9.48 1.95
N TYR A 218 10.56 -8.31 2.59
CA TYR A 218 11.37 -7.16 2.20
C TYR A 218 12.13 -6.58 3.38
N ALA A 219 13.45 -6.69 3.33
CA ALA A 219 14.33 -6.09 4.33
C ALA A 219 15.29 -5.09 3.66
N GLY A 220 15.39 -3.90 4.22
CA GLY A 220 16.34 -2.88 3.75
C GLY A 220 16.98 -2.10 4.89
N GLY A 221 18.23 -1.71 4.72
CA GLY A 221 18.94 -0.92 5.72
C GLY A 221 18.28 0.44 5.98
N PHE A 222 17.61 1.01 4.98
CA PHE A 222 16.82 2.23 5.09
C PHE A 222 15.33 1.95 4.92
N ALA A 223 14.90 1.35 3.81
CA ALA A 223 13.51 1.06 3.49
C ALA A 223 13.27 -0.43 3.25
N GLY A 224 12.26 -1.03 3.88
CA GLY A 224 11.87 -2.40 3.59
C GLY A 224 11.34 -2.51 2.16
N ILE A 225 10.29 -1.78 1.84
CA ILE A 225 9.75 -1.66 0.48
C ILE A 225 9.38 -0.21 0.19
N SER A 226 9.66 0.23 -1.05
CA SER A 226 9.16 1.47 -1.61
C SER A 226 8.39 1.18 -2.89
N ARG A 227 7.13 1.57 -2.97
CA ARG A 227 6.31 1.34 -4.17
C ARG A 227 5.37 2.51 -4.45
N ASN A 228 4.89 2.58 -5.69
CA ASN A 228 3.88 3.57 -6.07
C ASN A 228 2.62 3.44 -5.22
N GLY A 229 1.94 4.56 -5.04
CA GLY A 229 0.65 4.60 -4.39
C GLY A 229 -0.42 3.89 -5.21
N ASN A 230 -1.44 3.43 -4.53
CA ASN A 230 -2.63 2.89 -5.15
C ASN A 230 -3.67 4.00 -5.23
N VAL A 231 -4.06 4.40 -6.44
CA VAL A 231 -5.21 5.28 -6.63
C VAL A 231 -6.44 4.42 -6.38
N GLY A 232 -6.83 4.33 -5.11
CA GLY A 232 -8.00 3.58 -4.67
C GLY A 232 -9.26 4.10 -5.36
N GLY A 233 -10.28 3.28 -5.38
CA GLY A 233 -11.60 3.61 -5.92
C GLY A 233 -12.27 2.36 -6.45
N LEU A 234 -13.58 2.45 -6.69
CA LEU A 234 -14.39 1.34 -7.18
C LEU A 234 -13.80 0.73 -8.46
N LEU A 235 -13.29 1.56 -9.36
CA LEU A 235 -12.70 1.12 -10.64
C LEU A 235 -11.45 0.27 -10.45
N ASN A 236 -10.57 0.69 -9.57
CA ASN A 236 -9.36 -0.08 -9.26
C ASN A 236 -9.71 -1.40 -8.59
N SER A 237 -10.73 -1.39 -7.73
CA SER A 237 -11.27 -2.59 -7.11
C SER A 237 -11.88 -3.56 -8.13
N LEU A 238 -12.39 -3.04 -9.26
CA LEU A 238 -12.88 -3.82 -10.40
C LEU A 238 -11.77 -4.21 -11.39
N GLY A 239 -10.50 -3.89 -11.10
CA GLY A 239 -9.38 -4.18 -11.99
C GLY A 239 -9.33 -3.27 -13.23
N ILE A 240 -10.15 -2.22 -13.28
CA ILE A 240 -10.14 -1.24 -14.37
C ILE A 240 -9.16 -0.13 -14.01
N ASP A 241 -7.94 -0.26 -14.48
CA ASP A 241 -6.86 0.69 -14.20
C ASP A 241 -6.84 1.85 -15.21
N LEU A 242 -7.93 2.61 -15.26
CA LEU A 242 -8.02 3.81 -16.11
C LEU A 242 -7.11 4.96 -15.62
N LEU A 243 -6.66 4.90 -14.39
CA LEU A 243 -5.93 5.98 -13.74
C LEU A 243 -4.49 5.59 -13.39
N SER A 244 -3.96 4.56 -14.01
CA SER A 244 -2.57 4.11 -13.79
C SER A 244 -1.55 5.23 -13.99
N ALA A 245 -1.79 6.14 -14.92
CA ALA A 245 -0.94 7.31 -15.15
C ALA A 245 -0.96 8.33 -13.98
N LEU A 246 -1.96 8.26 -13.11
CA LEU A 246 -2.09 9.12 -11.93
C LEU A 246 -1.56 8.47 -10.66
N ARG A 247 -1.01 7.26 -10.74
CA ARG A 247 -0.41 6.60 -9.58
C ARG A 247 0.78 7.39 -9.08
N PRO A 248 0.72 7.93 -7.86
CA PRO A 248 1.83 8.66 -7.30
C PRO A 248 2.99 7.71 -7.07
N GLN A 249 4.13 8.07 -7.55
CA GLN A 249 5.34 7.31 -7.33
C GLN A 249 5.90 7.64 -5.96
N SER A 250 6.47 6.65 -5.31
CA SER A 250 7.29 6.89 -4.13
C SER A 250 8.65 7.41 -4.53
N LEU A 251 9.15 8.36 -3.76
CA LEU A 251 10.47 8.95 -3.94
C LEU A 251 11.24 8.87 -2.62
N ILE A 252 12.48 8.41 -2.70
CA ILE A 252 13.48 8.59 -1.65
C ILE A 252 14.64 9.34 -2.28
N GLU A 253 14.90 10.57 -1.80
CA GLU A 253 15.99 11.35 -2.36
C GLU A 253 16.86 12.01 -1.29
N ASN A 254 18.14 12.24 -1.66
CA ASN A 254 19.14 12.87 -0.80
C ASN A 254 19.19 12.26 0.60
N SER A 255 18.92 10.96 0.72
CA SER A 255 18.78 10.28 1.99
C SER A 255 19.93 9.30 2.22
N ASN A 256 20.36 9.17 3.46
CA ASN A 256 21.62 8.53 3.78
C ASN A 256 21.48 7.44 4.82
N LEU A 257 22.22 6.37 4.64
CA LEU A 257 22.46 5.34 5.64
C LEU A 257 23.95 5.35 5.99
N THR A 258 24.28 5.72 7.22
CA THR A 258 25.66 5.82 7.68
C THR A 258 25.86 5.01 8.95
N VAL A 259 26.88 4.17 8.95
CA VAL A 259 27.31 3.47 10.16
C VAL A 259 28.81 3.70 10.33
N ASP A 260 29.16 4.38 11.40
CA ASP A 260 30.52 4.77 11.74
C ASP A 260 31.21 3.71 12.62
N GLY A 261 32.55 3.73 12.60
CA GLY A 261 33.38 2.84 13.41
C GLY A 261 33.31 1.38 12.94
N ASP A 262 33.34 0.47 13.92
CA ASP A 262 33.30 -0.99 13.67
C ASP A 262 31.89 -1.56 13.52
N GLY A 263 30.89 -0.70 13.53
CA GLY A 263 29.50 -1.07 13.37
C GLY A 263 29.22 -1.56 11.93
N LYS A 264 28.25 -2.46 11.82
CA LYS A 264 27.78 -2.93 10.51
C LYS A 264 26.27 -3.00 10.45
N VAL A 265 25.73 -2.86 9.25
CA VAL A 265 24.32 -3.15 8.97
C VAL A 265 24.20 -4.59 8.51
N THR A 266 23.37 -5.36 9.19
CA THR A 266 23.05 -6.74 8.77
C THR A 266 21.60 -6.75 8.28
N VAL A 267 21.39 -7.08 7.02
CA VAL A 267 20.05 -7.13 6.40
C VAL A 267 19.77 -8.54 5.95
N SER A 268 18.69 -9.12 6.42
CA SER A 268 18.29 -10.47 6.03
C SER A 268 16.79 -10.58 5.77
N ALA A 269 16.43 -11.25 4.68
CA ALA A 269 15.05 -11.56 4.34
C ALA A 269 14.93 -12.99 3.80
N THR A 270 13.71 -13.53 3.79
CA THR A 270 13.48 -14.76 3.04
C THR A 270 13.50 -14.48 1.53
N ASP A 271 12.84 -13.41 1.10
CA ASP A 271 12.65 -13.14 -0.32
C ASP A 271 13.60 -12.04 -0.86
N TYR A 272 13.52 -10.79 -0.35
CA TYR A 272 14.26 -9.67 -0.94
C TYR A 272 14.99 -8.87 0.13
N ALA A 273 16.30 -8.76 -0.01
CA ALA A 273 17.13 -7.98 0.90
C ALA A 273 18.02 -6.99 0.14
N GLY A 274 18.09 -5.76 0.62
CA GLY A 274 18.96 -4.74 0.06
C GLY A 274 19.65 -3.90 1.14
N GLY A 275 20.89 -3.48 0.87
CA GLY A 275 21.63 -2.65 1.81
C GLY A 275 20.91 -1.34 2.12
N PHE A 276 20.21 -0.76 1.15
CA PHE A 276 19.37 0.43 1.32
C PHE A 276 17.88 0.06 1.32
N SER A 277 17.39 -0.59 0.27
CA SER A 277 15.97 -0.97 0.15
C SER A 277 15.82 -2.44 -0.19
N GLY A 278 14.90 -3.14 0.49
CA GLY A 278 14.57 -4.53 0.16
C GLY A 278 13.98 -4.64 -1.24
N ALA A 279 13.03 -3.77 -1.57
CA ALA A 279 12.48 -3.69 -2.92
C ALA A 279 12.02 -2.27 -3.27
N MET A 280 12.10 -1.96 -4.57
CA MET A 280 11.63 -0.72 -5.18
C MET A 280 10.76 -1.06 -6.39
N ALA A 281 9.47 -0.77 -6.32
CA ALA A 281 8.52 -1.04 -7.40
C ALA A 281 7.82 0.23 -7.85
N ASN A 282 8.09 0.69 -9.08
CA ASN A 282 7.62 2.00 -9.56
C ASN A 282 7.91 3.12 -8.53
N ALA A 283 9.11 3.11 -8.00
CA ALA A 283 9.61 4.05 -7.02
C ALA A 283 10.98 4.57 -7.46
N TYR A 284 11.29 5.79 -7.05
CA TYR A 284 12.55 6.43 -7.37
C TYR A 284 13.48 6.49 -6.15
N ALA A 285 14.75 6.24 -6.38
CA ALA A 285 15.83 6.52 -5.45
C ALA A 285 16.83 7.46 -6.14
N VAL A 286 16.98 8.67 -5.61
CA VAL A 286 17.80 9.72 -6.22
C VAL A 286 18.80 10.24 -5.20
N ASN A 287 20.09 10.28 -5.57
CA ASN A 287 21.17 10.81 -4.73
C ASN A 287 21.24 10.24 -3.30
N ASN A 288 20.88 8.95 -3.14
CA ASN A 288 20.97 8.31 -1.85
C ASN A 288 22.33 7.61 -1.67
N THR A 289 22.81 7.58 -0.44
CA THR A 289 24.11 6.99 -0.12
C THR A 289 24.04 5.94 0.98
N ILE A 290 24.94 4.95 0.87
CA ILE A 290 25.24 4.01 1.95
C ILE A 290 26.72 4.18 2.29
N SER A 291 27.01 4.65 3.49
CA SER A 291 28.34 4.73 4.08
C SER A 291 28.41 3.78 5.27
N ALA A 292 28.45 2.47 4.98
CA ALA A 292 28.42 1.45 5.99
C ALA A 292 28.99 0.14 5.46
N THR A 293 29.58 -0.67 6.34
CA THR A 293 29.78 -2.08 6.05
C THR A 293 28.46 -2.80 6.13
N ALA A 294 27.95 -3.30 5.02
CA ALA A 294 26.65 -3.97 4.94
C ALA A 294 26.83 -5.47 4.63
N ALA A 295 26.19 -6.32 5.44
CA ALA A 295 26.03 -7.74 5.17
C ALA A 295 24.57 -7.99 4.77
N VAL A 296 24.35 -8.39 3.51
CA VAL A 296 23.01 -8.60 2.96
C VAL A 296 22.85 -10.06 2.57
N SER A 297 21.75 -10.68 3.00
CA SER A 297 21.47 -12.09 2.71
C SER A 297 19.99 -12.36 2.49
N THR A 298 19.70 -13.36 1.66
CA THR A 298 18.34 -13.91 1.48
C THR A 298 18.39 -15.44 1.48
N ASP A 299 17.27 -16.05 1.84
CA ASP A 299 17.16 -17.52 1.85
C ASP A 299 16.65 -18.07 0.51
N LYS A 300 15.86 -17.29 -0.27
CA LYS A 300 15.15 -17.81 -1.43
C LYS A 300 15.28 -17.00 -2.71
N SER A 301 15.46 -15.67 -2.64
CA SER A 301 15.30 -14.85 -3.83
C SER A 301 16.48 -13.89 -4.06
N HIS A 302 16.29 -12.57 -3.93
CA HIS A 302 17.26 -11.60 -4.43
C HIS A 302 17.92 -10.78 -3.31
N ALA A 303 19.25 -10.73 -3.32
CA ALA A 303 20.04 -9.87 -2.46
C ALA A 303 20.82 -8.86 -3.29
N GLY A 304 20.83 -7.60 -2.87
CA GLY A 304 21.57 -6.54 -3.56
C GLY A 304 22.25 -5.58 -2.59
N GLY A 305 23.41 -5.04 -2.97
CA GLY A 305 24.14 -4.08 -2.14
C GLY A 305 23.35 -2.81 -1.87
N PHE A 306 22.56 -2.33 -2.85
CA PHE A 306 21.66 -1.18 -2.69
C PHE A 306 20.20 -1.64 -2.55
N THR A 307 19.67 -2.34 -3.55
CA THR A 307 18.29 -2.87 -3.51
C THR A 307 18.28 -4.36 -3.87
N GLY A 308 17.45 -5.15 -3.16
CA GLY A 308 17.27 -6.55 -3.48
C GLY A 308 16.49 -6.77 -4.77
N PHE A 309 15.50 -5.91 -5.03
CA PHE A 309 14.69 -5.95 -6.24
C PHE A 309 14.29 -4.56 -6.70
N ALA A 310 14.39 -4.30 -7.99
CA ALA A 310 13.89 -3.08 -8.59
C ALA A 310 13.07 -3.41 -9.84
N SER A 311 11.87 -2.87 -9.94
CA SER A 311 11.04 -2.98 -11.12
C SER A 311 10.41 -1.63 -11.49
N VAL A 312 10.34 -1.40 -12.80
CA VAL A 312 9.60 -0.30 -13.38
C VAL A 312 8.61 -0.92 -14.36
N GLY A 313 7.34 -0.76 -14.11
CA GLY A 313 6.31 -1.35 -14.94
C GLY A 313 4.94 -1.24 -14.29
N TRP A 314 3.95 -1.86 -14.87
CA TRP A 314 2.56 -1.79 -14.45
C TRP A 314 2.22 -2.58 -13.17
N GLY A 315 3.18 -2.74 -12.27
CA GLY A 315 2.98 -3.06 -10.85
C GLY A 315 2.35 -4.41 -10.49
N LEU A 316 2.27 -5.35 -11.43
CA LEU A 316 1.65 -6.65 -11.17
C LEU A 316 2.60 -7.70 -10.55
N GLU A 317 3.89 -7.40 -10.45
CA GLU A 317 4.89 -8.43 -10.12
C GLU A 317 5.31 -8.50 -8.65
N LEU A 318 4.99 -7.50 -7.84
CA LEU A 318 5.23 -7.57 -6.40
C LEU A 318 3.99 -8.04 -5.65
N GLY A 319 3.36 -9.09 -6.17
CA GLY A 319 2.12 -9.61 -5.68
C GLY A 319 2.23 -10.32 -4.35
N THR A 320 1.79 -9.70 -3.31
CA THR A 320 1.31 -10.41 -2.13
C THR A 320 -0.18 -10.19 -1.90
N ASP A 321 -0.70 -9.08 -2.41
CA ASP A 321 -2.15 -8.79 -2.37
C ASP A 321 -2.79 -8.81 -3.78
N ASP A 322 -1.98 -8.93 -4.83
CA ASP A 322 -2.42 -8.88 -6.23
C ASP A 322 -3.05 -10.19 -6.73
N ALA A 323 -2.90 -11.29 -6.02
CA ALA A 323 -3.60 -12.53 -6.35
C ALA A 323 -5.13 -12.35 -6.35
N THR A 324 -5.65 -11.45 -5.52
CA THR A 324 -7.07 -11.10 -5.47
C THR A 324 -7.47 -10.25 -6.67
N ASN A 325 -6.63 -9.27 -7.04
CA ASN A 325 -6.88 -8.40 -8.19
C ASN A 325 -6.73 -9.15 -9.53
N ALA A 326 -5.71 -10.00 -9.66
CA ALA A 326 -5.55 -10.87 -10.82
C ALA A 326 -6.70 -11.88 -10.95
N SER A 327 -7.17 -12.43 -9.84
CA SER A 327 -8.36 -13.29 -9.78
C SER A 327 -9.61 -12.55 -10.25
N LEU A 328 -9.74 -11.29 -9.91
CA LEU A 328 -10.89 -10.45 -10.21
C LEU A 328 -10.93 -10.02 -11.67
N LEU A 329 -9.79 -9.58 -12.23
CA LEU A 329 -9.66 -9.30 -13.65
C LEU A 329 -9.97 -10.55 -14.49
N LYS A 330 -9.50 -11.72 -14.04
CA LYS A 330 -9.79 -13.00 -14.68
C LYS A 330 -11.26 -13.37 -14.60
N GLN A 331 -11.93 -13.07 -13.49
CA GLN A 331 -13.38 -13.26 -13.32
C GLN A 331 -14.17 -12.30 -14.22
N LEU A 332 -13.79 -11.02 -14.27
CA LEU A 332 -14.40 -10.01 -15.14
C LEU A 332 -14.23 -10.37 -16.62
N THR A 333 -13.03 -10.76 -17.02
CA THR A 333 -12.75 -11.18 -18.41
C THR A 333 -13.57 -12.41 -18.79
N LYS A 334 -13.70 -13.39 -17.89
CA LYS A 334 -14.57 -14.56 -18.10
C LYS A 334 -16.05 -14.19 -18.18
N ALA A 335 -16.51 -13.27 -17.33
CA ALA A 335 -17.89 -12.79 -17.31
C ALA A 335 -18.24 -12.04 -18.59
N VAL A 336 -17.35 -11.16 -19.05
CA VAL A 336 -17.51 -10.43 -20.33
C VAL A 336 -17.47 -11.39 -21.52
N ALA A 337 -16.51 -12.32 -21.55
CA ALA A 337 -16.43 -13.33 -22.61
C ALA A 337 -17.69 -14.20 -22.67
N LYS A 338 -18.26 -14.58 -21.53
CA LYS A 338 -19.51 -15.34 -21.45
C LYS A 338 -20.73 -14.54 -21.92
N LEU A 339 -20.77 -13.23 -21.63
CA LEU A 339 -21.80 -12.33 -22.12
C LEU A 339 -21.73 -12.10 -23.63
N LEU A 340 -20.52 -12.12 -24.21
CA LEU A 340 -20.31 -11.94 -25.65
C LEU A 340 -20.47 -13.23 -26.47
N SER A 341 -20.39 -14.39 -25.83
CA SER A 341 -20.47 -15.70 -26.48
C SER A 341 -21.86 -16.36 -26.36
N GLY A 342 -22.79 -15.78 -25.63
CA GLY A 342 -24.18 -16.24 -25.53
C GLY A 342 -25.09 -15.45 -26.41
#